data_9ca1729702d4ccab34964ca2fc9d565a
#
_entry.id   9ca1729702d4ccab34964ca2fc9d565a
#
_cell.length_a   1.000
_cell.length_b   1.000
_cell.length_c   1.000
_cell.angle_alpha   90.00
_cell.angle_beta   90.00
_cell.angle_gamma   90.00
#
_symmetry.space_group_name_H-M   'P 1'
#
loop_
_entity.id
_entity.type
_entity.pdbx_description
1 polymer ?
#
loop_
_entity_poly.entity_id
_entity_poly.type
_entity_poly.pdbx_seq_one_letter_code
_entity_poly.pdbx_strand_id
1 'polypeptide(L)' 'MIFKQLFDTKSSTYTYLISSGKGREALIIDPVIENTSEYLDILRNLELKLVKVIDTHIHA' A
#
# COMPACT_ATOMS: atom_id res chain seq x y z
N MET A 1 10.96 6.86 8.84
CA MET A 1 9.90 6.80 7.81
C MET A 1 9.92 5.44 7.16
N ILE A 2 8.75 4.88 6.90
CA ILE A 2 8.60 3.61 6.19
C ILE A 2 8.17 3.92 4.76
N PHE A 3 8.90 3.39 3.80
CA PHE A 3 8.57 3.50 2.39
C PHE A 3 8.75 2.14 1.74
N LYS A 4 7.68 1.57 1.21
CA LYS A 4 7.72 0.29 0.53
C LYS A 4 7.21 0.44 -0.89
N GLN A 5 7.96 -0.11 -1.84
CA GLN A 5 7.56 -0.20 -3.23
C GLN A 5 7.25 -1.66 -3.54
N LEU A 6 6.03 -1.91 -3.98
CA LEU A 6 5.55 -3.25 -4.31
C LEU A 6 5.21 -3.30 -5.79
N PHE A 7 5.55 -4.39 -6.45
CA PHE A 7 5.29 -4.53 -7.88
C PHE A 7 4.40 -5.73 -8.16
N ASP A 8 3.32 -5.50 -8.90
CA ASP A 8 2.45 -6.57 -9.39
C ASP A 8 2.81 -6.90 -10.82
N THR A 9 3.27 -8.14 -11.05
CA THR A 9 3.73 -8.57 -12.37
C THR A 9 2.60 -8.72 -13.38
N LYS A 10 1.40 -9.06 -12.92
CA LYS A 10 0.25 -9.28 -13.82
C LYS A 10 -0.25 -7.99 -14.43
N SER A 11 -0.35 -6.94 -13.63
CA SER A 11 -0.84 -5.64 -14.08
C SER A 11 0.28 -4.66 -14.39
N SER A 12 1.53 -5.01 -14.09
CA SER A 12 2.69 -4.13 -14.21
C SER A 12 2.49 -2.83 -13.42
N THR A 13 1.91 -2.95 -12.25
CA THR A 13 1.58 -1.81 -11.39
C THR A 13 2.53 -1.72 -10.21
N TYR A 14 3.04 -0.53 -9.96
CA TYR A 14 3.76 -0.23 -8.72
C TYR A 14 2.80 0.32 -7.69
N THR A 15 2.85 -0.25 -6.50
CA THR A 15 2.09 0.20 -5.34
C THR A 15 3.07 0.71 -4.30
N TYR A 16 2.75 1.84 -3.69
CA TYR A 16 3.61 2.45 -2.67
C TYR A 16 2.87 2.52 -1.36
N LEU A 17 3.56 2.16 -0.28
CA LEU A 17 3.05 2.28 1.08
C LEU A 17 3.99 3.20 1.84
N ILE A 18 3.45 4.24 2.43
CA ILE A 18 4.22 5.29 3.08
C ILE A 18 3.66 5.54 4.48
N SER A 19 4.57 5.58 5.47
CA SER A 19 4.21 5.91 6.84
C SER A 19 5.36 6.66 7.50
N SER A 20 5.04 7.46 8.51
CA SER A 20 6.07 8.14 9.30
C SER A 20 6.84 7.18 10.20
N GLY A 21 6.30 6.00 10.49
CA GLY A 21 7.00 4.98 11.28
C GLY A 21 6.07 3.90 11.76
N LYS A 22 6.65 2.87 12.40
CA LYS A 22 5.90 1.75 12.97
C LYS A 22 4.87 2.27 13.98
N GLY A 23 3.68 1.71 13.97
CA GLY A 23 2.60 2.10 14.86
C GLY A 23 1.91 3.40 14.47
N ARG A 24 2.28 4.00 13.36
CA ARG A 24 1.74 5.28 12.89
C ARG A 24 0.75 5.07 11.75
N GLU A 25 0.16 6.18 11.32
CA GLU A 25 -0.73 6.18 10.17
C GLU A 25 0.03 5.96 8.87
N ALA A 26 -0.64 5.35 7.91
CA ALA A 26 -0.05 5.05 6.61
C ALA A 26 -1.01 5.43 5.48
N LEU A 27 -0.43 5.69 4.32
CA LEU A 27 -1.18 5.81 3.09
C LEU A 27 -0.67 4.81 2.08
N ILE A 28 -1.53 4.42 1.14
CA ILE A 28 -1.15 3.52 0.07
C ILE A 28 -1.53 4.14 -1.28
N ILE A 29 -0.65 3.99 -2.25
CA ILE A 29 -0.83 4.57 -3.59
C ILE A 29 -0.94 3.45 -4.60
N ASP A 30 -1.98 3.47 -5.42
CA ASP A 30 -2.27 2.52 -6.51
C ASP A 30 -2.28 1.06 -6.06
N PRO A 31 -3.09 0.70 -5.05
CA PRO A 31 -3.18 -0.70 -4.65
C PRO A 31 -3.84 -1.54 -5.74
N VAL A 32 -3.36 -2.78 -5.87
CA VAL A 32 -3.95 -3.78 -6.74
C VAL A 32 -4.88 -4.64 -5.90
N ILE A 33 -6.16 -4.71 -6.27
CA ILE A 33 -7.20 -5.38 -5.45
C ILE A 33 -6.83 -6.83 -5.17
N GLU A 34 -6.29 -7.55 -6.14
CA GLU A 34 -5.91 -8.95 -6.00
C GLU A 34 -4.83 -9.17 -4.95
N ASN A 35 -4.09 -8.13 -4.58
CA ASN A 35 -3.01 -8.19 -3.61
C ASN A 35 -3.41 -7.64 -2.23
N THR A 36 -4.70 -7.45 -1.98
CA THR A 36 -5.20 -6.86 -0.73
C THR A 36 -4.69 -7.58 0.50
N SER A 37 -4.66 -8.92 0.48
CA SER A 37 -4.20 -9.69 1.64
C SER A 37 -2.74 -9.40 1.96
N GLU A 38 -1.90 -9.19 0.95
CA GLU A 38 -0.49 -8.83 1.12
C GLU A 38 -0.35 -7.46 1.80
N TYR A 39 -1.13 -6.49 1.36
CA TYR A 39 -1.10 -5.15 1.97
C TYR A 39 -1.56 -5.21 3.43
N LEU A 40 -2.62 -5.96 3.72
CA LEU A 40 -3.11 -6.11 5.09
C LEU A 40 -2.07 -6.76 5.99
N ASP A 41 -1.32 -7.74 5.50
CA ASP A 41 -0.25 -8.37 6.27
C ASP A 41 0.86 -7.38 6.60
N ILE A 42 1.25 -6.55 5.64
CA ILE A 42 2.28 -5.52 5.87
C ILE A 42 1.81 -4.51 6.92
N LEU A 43 0.57 -4.03 6.78
CA LEU A 43 -0.01 -3.09 7.74
C LEU A 43 -0.03 -3.67 9.14
N ARG A 44 -0.42 -4.95 9.26
CA ARG A 44 -0.52 -5.63 10.53
C ARG A 44 0.85 -5.85 11.17
N ASN A 45 1.82 -6.31 10.38
CA ASN A 45 3.17 -6.58 10.87
C ASN A 45 3.89 -5.33 11.35
N LEU A 46 3.62 -4.19 10.73
CA LEU A 46 4.24 -2.92 11.09
C LEU A 46 3.34 -2.09 12.01
N GLU A 47 2.19 -2.64 12.41
CA GLU A 47 1.21 -1.99 13.28
C GLU A 47 0.76 -0.64 12.71
N LEU A 48 0.59 -0.55 11.39
CA LEU A 48 0.20 0.67 10.70
C LEU A 48 -1.30 0.80 10.63
N LYS A 49 -1.78 2.03 10.72
CA LYS A 49 -3.19 2.35 10.54
C LYS A 49 -3.36 3.00 9.17
N LEU A 50 -4.02 2.31 8.26
CA LEU A 50 -4.28 2.85 6.93
C LEU A 50 -5.34 3.93 7.00
N VAL A 51 -5.00 5.15 6.61
CA VAL A 51 -5.90 6.30 6.66
C VAL A 51 -6.25 6.85 5.29
N LYS A 52 -5.50 6.49 4.27
CA LYS A 52 -5.75 7.04 2.93
C LYS A 52 -5.30 6.08 1.84
N VAL A 53 -6.13 5.97 0.80
CA VAL A 53 -5.81 5.27 -0.44
C VAL A 53 -5.87 6.28 -1.58
N ILE A 54 -4.82 6.32 -2.39
CA ILE A 54 -4.72 7.23 -3.52
C ILE A 54 -4.61 6.42 -4.80
N ASP A 55 -5.50 6.67 -5.75
CA ASP A 55 -5.42 6.08 -7.08
C ASP A 55 -4.95 7.16 -8.06
N THR A 56 -3.84 6.91 -8.75
CA THR A 56 -3.29 7.84 -9.74
C THR A 56 -3.80 7.55 -11.14
N HIS A 57 -4.49 6.41 -11.34
CA HIS A 57 -5.02 5.99 -12.62
C HIS A 57 -6.53 5.89 -12.56
N ILE A 58 -7.18 6.19 -13.70
CA ILE A 58 -8.60 5.97 -13.85
C ILE A 58 -8.79 4.51 -14.28
N HIS A 59 -9.49 3.74 -13.48
CA HIS A 59 -9.84 2.37 -13.82
C HIS A 59 -11.16 2.36 -14.59
N ALA A 60 -11.10 1.87 -15.81
CA ALA A 60 -12.28 1.75 -16.63
C ALA A 60 -13.13 0.55 -16.21
#